data_7796d59a6f6bfdecee873b580a67ab5f
#
_entry.id   7796d59a6f6bfdecee873b580a67ab5f
#
_cell.length_a   1.000
_cell.length_b   1.000
_cell.length_c   1.000
_cell.angle_alpha   90.00
_cell.angle_beta   90.00
_cell.angle_gamma   90.00
#
_symmetry.space_group_name_H-M   'P 1'
#
loop_
_entity.id
_entity.type
_entity.pdbx_description
1 polymer ?
#
loop_
_entity_poly.entity_id
_entity_poly.type
_entity_poly.pdbx_seq_one_letter_code
_entity_poly.pdbx_strand_id
1 'polypeptide(L)'
;MHSEVPLVSVRVITYNHGPFLRECLDGIMAQKTSFPFEVVIGEDCSPDNTRQICQEYQARYPDTIKLLLHAQNVGAQANARLAREACTGKYIAFCEGDDYWTDPTKLQQQVDFLDAHPDYVLCFHNCWMKFEQQPDREMELFHDYTKTDYAIPDLIGKWIIPTASVVFRNHLFTEYPEWLRNAVVGDTPFFILLGSFGQLKRLPGVMAVYRRHDGGATNLLHGYRYWERMIELYTGINGHFQYQYSKEINPILKWFRYQLTQLALQDGDYPKYRHYAQCCFQFNKELLVRFRHPGLFHYRYTQMYLTATSPRLFKARARRQPWAEGK
;
A
#
# COMPACT_ATOMS: atom_id res chain seq x y z
N MET A 1 0.17 -36.14 16.42
CA MET A 1 -0.85 -35.85 15.42
C MET A 1 -0.12 -35.07 14.31
N HIS A 2 -0.13 -35.54 13.07
CA HIS A 2 0.42 -34.78 11.97
C HIS A 2 -0.50 -33.56 11.77
N SER A 3 -0.02 -32.35 12.04
CA SER A 3 -0.74 -31.14 11.66
C SER A 3 -0.88 -31.16 10.15
N GLU A 4 -2.11 -31.17 9.64
CA GLU A 4 -2.35 -31.02 8.21
C GLU A 4 -1.68 -29.73 7.73
N VAL A 5 -1.03 -29.78 6.56
CA VAL A 5 -0.38 -28.61 5.98
C VAL A 5 -1.45 -27.56 5.67
N PRO A 6 -1.35 -26.34 6.18
CA PRO A 6 -2.36 -25.33 5.95
C PRO A 6 -2.45 -24.98 4.46
N LEU A 7 -3.67 -24.89 3.93
CA LEU A 7 -3.88 -24.43 2.56
C LEU A 7 -3.73 -22.93 2.45
N VAL A 8 -4.14 -22.19 3.48
CA VAL A 8 -4.06 -20.72 3.55
C VAL A 8 -3.25 -20.31 4.77
N SER A 9 -2.34 -19.36 4.57
CA SER A 9 -1.73 -18.60 5.66
C SER A 9 -2.36 -17.21 5.72
N VAL A 10 -2.93 -16.84 6.86
CA VAL A 10 -3.39 -15.47 7.11
C VAL A 10 -2.23 -14.70 7.72
N ARG A 11 -1.68 -13.73 6.99
CA ARG A 11 -0.64 -12.83 7.50
C ARG A 11 -1.29 -11.66 8.22
N VAL A 12 -0.99 -11.48 9.49
CA VAL A 12 -1.35 -10.33 10.30
C VAL A 12 -0.08 -9.58 10.69
N ILE A 13 -0.04 -8.26 10.44
CA ILE A 13 0.99 -7.39 11.02
C ILE A 13 0.35 -6.43 11.99
N THR A 14 1.02 -6.16 13.10
CA THR A 14 0.45 -5.31 14.14
C THR A 14 1.52 -4.50 14.87
N TYR A 15 1.21 -3.25 15.16
CA TYR A 15 2.00 -2.35 16.00
C TYR A 15 1.08 -1.30 16.62
N ASN A 16 0.97 -1.28 17.95
CA ASN A 16 0.13 -0.34 18.69
C ASN A 16 -1.36 -0.40 18.28
N HIS A 17 -1.87 -1.62 18.08
CA HIS A 17 -3.25 -1.91 17.67
C HIS A 17 -4.10 -2.53 18.79
N GLY A 18 -3.73 -2.33 20.06
CA GLY A 18 -4.45 -2.89 21.22
C GLY A 18 -5.98 -2.69 21.18
N PRO A 19 -6.50 -1.52 20.79
CA PRO A 19 -7.95 -1.28 20.69
C PRO A 19 -8.66 -2.07 19.59
N PHE A 20 -7.94 -2.54 18.56
CA PHE A 20 -8.51 -3.09 17.32
C PHE A 20 -8.26 -4.58 17.15
N LEU A 21 -7.13 -5.08 17.65
CA LEU A 21 -6.59 -6.40 17.33
C LEU A 21 -7.53 -7.56 17.69
N ARG A 22 -8.33 -7.43 18.76
CA ARG A 22 -9.27 -8.49 19.14
C ARG A 22 -10.33 -8.70 18.05
N GLU A 23 -10.92 -7.63 17.53
CA GLU A 23 -11.92 -7.72 16.46
C GLU A 23 -11.30 -8.25 15.16
N CYS A 24 -10.05 -7.89 14.86
CA CYS A 24 -9.28 -8.46 13.75
C CYS A 24 -9.17 -9.99 13.89
N LEU A 25 -8.64 -10.46 15.02
CA LEU A 25 -8.40 -11.88 15.25
C LEU A 25 -9.70 -12.68 15.36
N ASP A 26 -10.75 -12.13 15.98
CA ASP A 26 -12.07 -12.77 16.05
C ASP A 26 -12.66 -12.97 14.65
N GLY A 27 -12.57 -11.97 13.76
CA GLY A 27 -13.02 -12.08 12.37
C GLY A 27 -12.24 -13.14 11.56
N ILE A 28 -10.95 -13.30 11.84
CA ILE A 28 -10.12 -14.34 11.23
C ILE A 28 -10.48 -15.72 11.78
N MET A 29 -10.60 -15.86 13.08
CA MET A 29 -10.90 -17.15 13.72
C MET A 29 -12.35 -17.60 13.50
N ALA A 30 -13.26 -16.71 13.10
CA ALA A 30 -14.62 -17.02 12.71
C ALA A 30 -14.75 -17.63 11.30
N GLN A 31 -13.66 -17.70 10.52
CA GLN A 31 -13.70 -18.21 9.15
C GLN A 31 -14.12 -19.69 9.10
N LYS A 32 -15.02 -20.00 8.18
CA LYS A 32 -15.56 -21.34 7.93
C LYS A 32 -14.98 -21.83 6.60
N THR A 33 -14.07 -22.80 6.69
CA THR A 33 -13.37 -23.35 5.53
C THR A 33 -13.44 -24.88 5.52
N SER A 34 -13.42 -25.47 4.33
CA SER A 34 -13.27 -26.91 4.13
C SER A 34 -11.83 -27.40 4.18
N PHE A 35 -10.89 -26.49 4.45
CA PHE A 35 -9.44 -26.71 4.48
C PHE A 35 -8.84 -26.09 5.75
N PRO A 36 -7.69 -26.59 6.22
CA PRO A 36 -6.95 -25.98 7.32
C PRO A 36 -6.30 -24.68 6.92
N PHE A 37 -6.22 -23.71 7.84
CA PHE A 37 -5.46 -22.49 7.69
C PHE A 37 -4.63 -22.19 8.94
N GLU A 38 -3.57 -21.42 8.77
CA GLU A 38 -2.74 -20.86 9.84
C GLU A 38 -2.84 -19.34 9.88
N VAL A 39 -2.54 -18.76 11.01
CA VAL A 39 -2.44 -17.29 11.21
C VAL A 39 -1.02 -16.96 11.65
N VAL A 40 -0.29 -16.21 10.85
CA VAL A 40 1.07 -15.75 11.15
C VAL A 40 0.99 -14.29 11.56
N ILE A 41 1.24 -14.00 12.84
CA ILE A 41 1.17 -12.65 13.41
C ILE A 41 2.58 -12.11 13.62
N GLY A 42 2.94 -11.05 12.86
CA GLY A 42 4.13 -10.25 13.12
C GLY A 42 3.80 -9.11 14.08
N GLU A 43 4.27 -9.18 15.31
CA GLU A 43 4.09 -8.16 16.34
C GLU A 43 5.38 -7.34 16.48
N ASP A 44 5.31 -6.05 16.19
CA ASP A 44 6.47 -5.18 15.97
C ASP A 44 6.91 -4.41 17.20
N CYS A 45 7.02 -5.10 18.36
CA CYS A 45 7.45 -4.54 19.64
C CYS A 45 6.56 -3.36 20.09
N SER A 46 5.25 -3.59 20.15
CA SER A 46 4.26 -2.59 20.56
C SER A 46 4.45 -2.14 21.99
N PRO A 47 4.32 -0.83 22.29
CA PRO A 47 4.38 -0.29 23.66
C PRO A 47 3.10 -0.47 24.46
N ASP A 48 1.97 -0.77 23.79
CA ASP A 48 0.66 -1.01 24.41
C ASP A 48 0.42 -2.50 24.68
N ASN A 49 -0.85 -2.89 24.94
CA ASN A 49 -1.22 -4.27 25.23
C ASN A 49 -1.36 -5.17 23.98
N THR A 50 -0.97 -4.70 22.78
CA THR A 50 -1.04 -5.47 21.52
C THR A 50 -0.37 -6.84 21.65
N ARG A 51 0.88 -6.89 22.18
CA ARG A 51 1.63 -8.14 22.38
C ARG A 51 0.94 -9.11 23.32
N GLN A 52 0.37 -8.60 24.40
CA GLN A 52 -0.39 -9.44 25.33
C GLN A 52 -1.59 -10.08 24.63
N ILE A 53 -2.34 -9.32 23.81
CA ILE A 53 -3.46 -9.86 23.04
C ILE A 53 -3.01 -10.96 22.07
N CYS A 54 -1.89 -10.77 21.36
CA CYS A 54 -1.33 -11.81 20.49
C CYS A 54 -1.06 -13.10 21.27
N GLN A 55 -0.44 -13.01 22.44
CA GLN A 55 -0.12 -14.17 23.29
C GLN A 55 -1.38 -14.86 23.84
N GLU A 56 -2.42 -14.11 24.23
CA GLU A 56 -3.70 -14.65 24.66
C GLU A 56 -4.37 -15.48 23.54
N TYR A 57 -4.36 -14.97 22.30
CA TYR A 57 -4.94 -15.70 21.16
C TYR A 57 -4.09 -16.91 20.77
N GLN A 58 -2.77 -16.83 20.81
CA GLN A 58 -1.90 -17.99 20.58
C GLN A 58 -2.16 -19.08 21.64
N ALA A 59 -2.28 -18.70 22.89
CA ALA A 59 -2.60 -19.68 23.97
C ALA A 59 -3.98 -20.35 23.76
N ARG A 60 -4.94 -19.64 23.20
CA ARG A 60 -6.28 -20.16 22.87
C ARG A 60 -6.30 -21.03 21.60
N TYR A 61 -5.43 -20.72 20.62
CA TYR A 61 -5.38 -21.40 19.33
C TYR A 61 -3.94 -21.83 18.96
N PRO A 62 -3.28 -22.68 19.80
CA PRO A 62 -1.87 -22.98 19.68
C PRO A 62 -1.47 -23.69 18.38
N ASP A 63 -2.39 -24.47 17.80
CA ASP A 63 -2.15 -25.21 16.56
C ASP A 63 -2.38 -24.34 15.29
N THR A 64 -3.02 -23.16 15.44
CA THR A 64 -3.40 -22.30 14.31
C THR A 64 -2.56 -21.03 14.26
N ILE A 65 -2.22 -20.43 15.42
CA ILE A 65 -1.57 -19.13 15.48
C ILE A 65 -0.07 -19.28 15.73
N LYS A 66 0.72 -18.70 14.84
CA LYS A 66 2.18 -18.53 14.97
C LYS A 66 2.51 -17.08 15.25
N LEU A 67 3.31 -16.80 16.30
CA LEU A 67 3.76 -15.46 16.63
C LEU A 67 5.21 -15.22 16.21
N LEU A 68 5.44 -14.10 15.56
CA LEU A 68 6.75 -13.49 15.35
C LEU A 68 6.83 -12.25 16.25
N LEU A 69 7.41 -12.40 17.44
CA LEU A 69 7.55 -11.33 18.42
C LEU A 69 8.90 -10.66 18.24
N HIS A 70 8.94 -9.48 17.64
CA HIS A 70 10.19 -8.75 17.47
C HIS A 70 10.70 -8.19 18.80
N ALA A 71 12.03 -8.24 19.01
CA ALA A 71 12.68 -7.69 20.22
C ALA A 71 12.74 -6.15 20.20
N GLN A 72 12.63 -5.56 19.01
CA GLN A 72 12.58 -4.11 18.78
C GLN A 72 11.67 -3.83 17.57
N ASN A 73 11.18 -2.59 17.45
CA ASN A 73 10.41 -2.20 16.27
C ASN A 73 11.31 -2.23 15.02
N VAL A 74 10.95 -3.08 14.07
CA VAL A 74 11.67 -3.27 12.80
C VAL A 74 11.03 -2.48 11.64
N GLY A 75 9.85 -1.92 11.87
CA GLY A 75 9.06 -1.16 10.91
C GLY A 75 8.12 -2.02 10.08
N ALA A 76 7.01 -1.42 9.65
CA ALA A 76 5.90 -2.11 8.99
C ALA A 76 6.34 -2.96 7.78
N GLN A 77 7.25 -2.46 6.94
CA GLN A 77 7.69 -3.18 5.73
C GLN A 77 8.54 -4.42 6.06
N ALA A 78 9.45 -4.32 7.03
CA ALA A 78 10.26 -5.46 7.45
C ALA A 78 9.38 -6.50 8.17
N ASN A 79 8.49 -6.06 9.06
CA ASN A 79 7.52 -6.92 9.74
C ASN A 79 6.62 -7.66 8.74
N ALA A 80 6.07 -6.94 7.74
CA ALA A 80 5.22 -7.53 6.70
C ALA A 80 5.97 -8.58 5.86
N ARG A 81 7.23 -8.32 5.53
CA ARG A 81 8.08 -9.27 4.79
C ARG A 81 8.36 -10.52 5.63
N LEU A 82 8.83 -10.36 6.87
CA LEU A 82 9.16 -11.48 7.75
C LEU A 82 7.93 -12.35 8.05
N ALA A 83 6.76 -11.73 8.31
CA ALA A 83 5.53 -12.45 8.53
C ALA A 83 5.07 -13.22 7.26
N ARG A 84 5.24 -12.63 6.05
CA ARG A 84 4.94 -13.34 4.80
C ARG A 84 5.90 -14.51 4.57
N GLU A 85 7.20 -14.35 4.83
CA GLU A 85 8.21 -15.39 4.68
C GLU A 85 7.95 -16.60 5.62
N ALA A 86 7.29 -16.37 6.75
CA ALA A 86 6.91 -17.41 7.69
C ALA A 86 5.58 -18.14 7.31
N CYS A 87 4.85 -17.65 6.31
CA CYS A 87 3.65 -18.28 5.77
C CYS A 87 3.98 -19.53 4.95
N THR A 88 3.31 -20.64 5.24
CA THR A 88 3.58 -21.94 4.60
C THR A 88 2.49 -22.40 3.63
N GLY A 89 1.29 -21.77 3.67
CA GLY A 89 0.15 -22.12 2.83
C GLY A 89 0.36 -21.90 1.34
N LYS A 90 -0.38 -22.65 0.52
CA LYS A 90 -0.46 -22.45 -0.94
C LYS A 90 -0.97 -21.04 -1.28
N TYR A 91 -1.83 -20.50 -0.46
CA TYR A 91 -2.38 -19.14 -0.57
C TYR A 91 -2.01 -18.32 0.65
N ILE A 92 -1.91 -17.00 0.46
CA ILE A 92 -1.75 -16.04 1.55
C ILE A 92 -2.90 -15.05 1.50
N ALA A 93 -3.55 -14.84 2.65
CA ALA A 93 -4.50 -13.78 2.90
C ALA A 93 -3.86 -12.69 3.76
N PHE A 94 -4.19 -11.42 3.52
CA PHE A 94 -3.72 -10.32 4.36
C PHE A 94 -4.86 -9.76 5.22
N CYS A 95 -4.52 -9.45 6.47
CA CYS A 95 -5.32 -8.62 7.35
C CYS A 95 -4.36 -7.86 8.28
N GLU A 96 -4.38 -6.54 8.25
CA GLU A 96 -3.64 -5.72 9.22
C GLU A 96 -4.38 -5.77 10.58
N GLY A 97 -3.64 -5.65 11.70
CA GLY A 97 -4.19 -5.78 13.05
C GLY A 97 -5.18 -4.68 13.45
N ASP A 98 -5.31 -3.63 12.66
CA ASP A 98 -6.29 -2.54 12.79
C ASP A 98 -7.55 -2.73 11.92
N ASP A 99 -7.55 -3.68 10.98
CA ASP A 99 -8.69 -4.03 10.11
C ASP A 99 -9.40 -5.30 10.61
N TYR A 100 -10.56 -5.64 10.06
CA TYR A 100 -11.26 -6.88 10.41
C TYR A 100 -12.14 -7.43 9.29
N TRP A 101 -12.32 -8.75 9.29
CA TRP A 101 -13.21 -9.45 8.36
C TRP A 101 -14.63 -9.61 8.94
N THR A 102 -15.62 -9.45 8.08
CA THR A 102 -17.05 -9.49 8.45
C THR A 102 -17.81 -10.69 7.88
N ASP A 103 -17.29 -11.32 6.83
CA ASP A 103 -17.89 -12.49 6.20
C ASP A 103 -17.12 -13.76 6.59
N PRO A 104 -17.77 -14.71 7.32
CA PRO A 104 -17.11 -15.94 7.74
C PRO A 104 -16.79 -16.90 6.59
N THR A 105 -17.25 -16.65 5.38
CA THR A 105 -16.99 -17.48 4.19
C THR A 105 -15.96 -16.86 3.23
N LYS A 106 -15.36 -15.72 3.61
CA LYS A 106 -14.39 -14.97 2.77
C LYS A 106 -13.27 -15.87 2.25
N LEU A 107 -12.57 -16.59 3.13
CA LEU A 107 -11.45 -17.44 2.73
C LEU A 107 -11.89 -18.55 1.78
N GLN A 108 -13.03 -19.20 2.07
CA GLN A 108 -13.55 -20.26 1.21
C GLN A 108 -13.85 -19.74 -0.19
N GLN A 109 -14.61 -18.64 -0.30
CA GLN A 109 -14.96 -18.05 -1.60
C GLN A 109 -13.72 -17.67 -2.43
N GLN A 110 -12.71 -17.09 -1.80
CA GLN A 110 -11.51 -16.64 -2.50
C GLN A 110 -10.61 -17.80 -2.93
N VAL A 111 -10.49 -18.84 -2.12
CA VAL A 111 -9.73 -20.05 -2.48
C VAL A 111 -10.44 -20.81 -3.58
N ASP A 112 -11.75 -21.02 -3.49
CA ASP A 112 -12.53 -21.69 -4.54
C ASP A 112 -12.36 -20.98 -5.89
N PHE A 113 -12.39 -19.64 -5.89
CA PHE A 113 -12.13 -18.87 -7.09
C PHE A 113 -10.73 -19.12 -7.64
N LEU A 114 -9.69 -19.00 -6.81
CA LEU A 114 -8.32 -19.17 -7.26
C LEU A 114 -8.03 -20.62 -7.71
N ASP A 115 -8.58 -21.63 -7.03
CA ASP A 115 -8.40 -23.03 -7.47
C ASP A 115 -9.06 -23.30 -8.82
N ALA A 116 -10.22 -22.70 -9.09
CA ALA A 116 -10.92 -22.84 -10.37
C ALA A 116 -10.31 -22.01 -11.52
N HIS A 117 -9.46 -21.00 -11.22
CA HIS A 117 -8.95 -20.06 -12.21
C HIS A 117 -7.42 -19.90 -12.10
N PRO A 118 -6.62 -20.82 -12.69
CA PRO A 118 -5.16 -20.80 -12.57
C PRO A 118 -4.46 -19.56 -13.16
N ASP A 119 -5.11 -18.85 -14.09
CA ASP A 119 -4.59 -17.62 -14.70
C ASP A 119 -4.63 -16.40 -13.77
N TYR A 120 -5.37 -16.50 -12.66
CA TYR A 120 -5.44 -15.46 -11.65
C TYR A 120 -4.47 -15.76 -10.51
N VAL A 121 -3.67 -14.74 -10.15
CA VAL A 121 -2.68 -14.84 -9.08
C VAL A 121 -3.16 -14.23 -7.77
N LEU A 122 -4.11 -13.31 -7.85
CA LEU A 122 -4.70 -12.59 -6.73
C LEU A 122 -6.19 -12.38 -6.96
N CYS A 123 -6.99 -12.55 -5.92
CA CYS A 123 -8.35 -12.03 -5.88
C CYS A 123 -8.55 -11.14 -4.65
N PHE A 124 -9.47 -10.19 -4.77
CA PHE A 124 -9.82 -9.23 -3.73
C PHE A 124 -11.31 -8.89 -3.81
N HIS A 125 -11.82 -8.20 -2.81
CA HIS A 125 -13.21 -7.71 -2.77
C HIS A 125 -13.24 -6.25 -2.28
N ASN A 126 -14.40 -5.63 -2.22
CA ASN A 126 -14.53 -4.30 -1.63
C ASN A 126 -14.51 -4.37 -0.10
N CYS A 127 -14.20 -3.25 0.55
CA CYS A 127 -14.26 -3.09 1.99
C CYS A 127 -15.17 -1.91 2.36
N TRP A 128 -15.74 -1.96 3.56
CA TRP A 128 -16.24 -0.77 4.21
C TRP A 128 -15.08 0.03 4.79
N MET A 129 -15.12 1.36 4.70
CA MET A 129 -14.25 2.28 5.45
C MET A 129 -14.98 2.75 6.71
N LYS A 130 -14.40 2.51 7.87
CA LYS A 130 -14.86 2.99 9.17
C LYS A 130 -13.93 4.08 9.69
N PHE A 131 -14.50 5.18 10.18
CA PHE A 131 -13.77 6.35 10.67
C PHE A 131 -13.84 6.38 12.19
N GLU A 132 -12.80 5.92 12.89
CA GLU A 132 -12.82 5.73 14.35
C GLU A 132 -12.96 7.05 15.14
N GLN A 133 -12.48 8.18 14.60
CA GLN A 133 -12.65 9.51 15.20
C GLN A 133 -14.01 10.16 14.89
N GLN A 134 -14.85 9.51 14.10
CA GLN A 134 -16.16 10.01 13.69
C GLN A 134 -17.20 8.87 13.85
N PRO A 135 -17.54 8.46 15.09
CA PRO A 135 -18.36 7.26 15.32
C PRO A 135 -19.77 7.37 14.73
N ASP A 136 -20.31 8.60 14.59
CA ASP A 136 -21.62 8.85 13.99
C ASP A 136 -21.59 8.90 12.44
N ARG A 137 -20.41 8.83 11.83
CA ARG A 137 -20.27 8.79 10.38
C ARG A 137 -20.57 7.40 9.87
N GLU A 138 -21.47 7.31 8.91
CA GLU A 138 -21.76 6.05 8.22
C GLU A 138 -20.49 5.51 7.54
N MET A 139 -20.37 4.17 7.49
CA MET A 139 -19.30 3.53 6.74
C MET A 139 -19.50 3.78 5.24
N GLU A 140 -18.40 4.00 4.54
CA GLU A 140 -18.36 4.23 3.10
C GLU A 140 -17.71 3.05 2.38
N LEU A 141 -18.06 2.80 1.14
CA LEU A 141 -17.30 1.84 0.33
C LEU A 141 -15.89 2.34 0.07
N PHE A 142 -14.91 1.46 0.16
CA PHE A 142 -13.50 1.80 -0.09
C PHE A 142 -13.29 2.33 -1.51
N HIS A 143 -13.97 1.75 -2.49
CA HIS A 143 -13.89 2.20 -3.87
C HIS A 143 -15.18 1.88 -4.64
N ASP A 144 -15.53 2.73 -5.61
CA ASP A 144 -16.61 2.46 -6.58
C ASP A 144 -16.02 1.78 -7.81
N TYR A 145 -16.10 0.45 -7.83
CA TYR A 145 -15.49 -0.37 -8.85
C TYR A 145 -16.39 -0.50 -10.08
N THR A 146 -15.85 -0.17 -11.24
CA THR A 146 -16.55 -0.29 -12.54
C THR A 146 -16.18 -1.56 -13.31
N LYS A 147 -15.16 -2.31 -12.86
CA LYS A 147 -14.69 -3.55 -13.51
C LYS A 147 -14.37 -4.63 -12.51
N THR A 148 -14.17 -5.86 -12.98
CA THR A 148 -13.88 -7.05 -12.18
C THR A 148 -12.47 -7.60 -12.41
N ASP A 149 -11.88 -7.35 -13.57
CA ASP A 149 -10.56 -7.87 -13.96
C ASP A 149 -9.55 -6.73 -14.02
N TYR A 150 -8.40 -6.95 -13.40
CA TYR A 150 -7.36 -5.96 -13.21
C TYR A 150 -6.00 -6.49 -13.66
N ALA A 151 -5.16 -5.57 -14.12
CA ALA A 151 -3.77 -5.82 -14.51
C ALA A 151 -2.87 -4.69 -13.99
N ILE A 152 -1.55 -4.82 -14.15
CA ILE A 152 -0.57 -3.85 -13.68
C ILE A 152 -0.92 -2.39 -14.00
N PRO A 153 -1.34 -2.02 -15.24
CA PRO A 153 -1.66 -0.62 -15.56
C PRO A 153 -2.78 -0.03 -14.70
N ASP A 154 -3.68 -0.87 -14.20
CA ASP A 154 -4.79 -0.44 -13.36
C ASP A 154 -4.36 -0.04 -11.95
N LEU A 155 -3.24 -0.60 -11.46
CA LEU A 155 -2.71 -0.38 -10.12
C LEU A 155 -1.73 0.79 -10.07
N ILE A 156 -1.08 1.11 -11.18
CA ILE A 156 -0.04 2.15 -11.23
C ILE A 156 -0.61 3.50 -10.80
N GLY A 157 -0.07 4.03 -9.68
CA GLY A 157 -0.48 5.32 -9.11
C GLY A 157 -1.86 5.36 -8.47
N LYS A 158 -2.47 4.21 -8.21
CA LYS A 158 -3.80 4.10 -7.62
C LYS A 158 -3.79 3.17 -6.42
N TRP A 159 -4.49 3.58 -5.37
CA TRP A 159 -4.74 2.75 -4.21
C TRP A 159 -6.18 2.24 -4.28
N ILE A 160 -6.37 1.13 -4.98
CA ILE A 160 -7.70 0.57 -5.31
C ILE A 160 -7.93 -0.83 -4.74
N ILE A 161 -6.92 -1.48 -4.17
CA ILE A 161 -7.05 -2.79 -3.55
C ILE A 161 -6.87 -2.62 -2.04
N PRO A 162 -7.92 -2.78 -1.22
CA PRO A 162 -7.79 -2.77 0.23
C PRO A 162 -7.00 -3.99 0.69
N THR A 163 -6.00 -3.79 1.54
CA THR A 163 -5.07 -4.85 1.97
C THR A 163 -5.79 -6.01 2.64
N ALA A 164 -6.76 -5.72 3.53
CA ALA A 164 -7.54 -6.74 4.23
C ALA A 164 -8.46 -7.60 3.32
N SER A 165 -8.58 -7.24 2.04
CA SER A 165 -9.46 -7.94 1.09
C SER A 165 -8.77 -9.03 0.29
N VAL A 166 -7.43 -9.08 0.27
CA VAL A 166 -6.70 -9.91 -0.68
C VAL A 166 -6.49 -11.34 -0.23
N VAL A 167 -6.54 -12.27 -1.22
CA VAL A 167 -5.93 -13.60 -1.18
C VAL A 167 -5.15 -13.79 -2.47
N PHE A 168 -3.94 -14.31 -2.38
CA PHE A 168 -3.06 -14.52 -3.52
C PHE A 168 -2.27 -15.83 -3.43
N ARG A 169 -1.74 -16.29 -4.57
CA ARG A 169 -0.89 -17.48 -4.63
C ARG A 169 0.46 -17.20 -3.97
N ASN A 170 0.87 -18.09 -3.08
CA ASN A 170 2.22 -18.07 -2.51
C ASN A 170 3.26 -18.62 -3.49
N HIS A 171 4.54 -18.47 -3.14
CA HIS A 171 5.69 -19.07 -3.87
C HIS A 171 5.83 -18.64 -5.34
N LEU A 172 5.27 -17.50 -5.76
CA LEU A 172 5.40 -16.96 -7.11
C LEU A 172 6.81 -16.41 -7.39
N PHE A 173 7.53 -16.01 -6.35
CA PHE A 173 8.91 -15.50 -6.43
C PHE A 173 9.65 -15.83 -5.14
N THR A 174 10.98 -15.98 -5.26
CA THR A 174 11.88 -16.29 -4.14
C THR A 174 12.49 -15.04 -3.52
N GLU A 175 12.76 -14.01 -4.35
CA GLU A 175 13.41 -12.78 -3.90
C GLU A 175 12.57 -11.54 -4.21
N TYR A 176 12.56 -10.61 -3.27
CA TYR A 176 11.98 -9.28 -3.50
C TYR A 176 12.90 -8.46 -4.41
N PRO A 177 12.39 -7.84 -5.47
CA PRO A 177 13.15 -6.85 -6.22
C PRO A 177 13.62 -5.71 -5.30
N GLU A 178 14.75 -5.10 -5.60
CA GLU A 178 15.32 -4.03 -4.77
C GLU A 178 14.34 -2.87 -4.55
N TRP A 179 13.62 -2.46 -5.60
CA TRP A 179 12.63 -1.39 -5.52
C TRP A 179 11.49 -1.70 -4.54
N LEU A 180 11.13 -2.98 -4.36
CA LEU A 180 10.09 -3.37 -3.40
C LEU A 180 10.65 -3.51 -1.99
N ARG A 181 11.88 -4.02 -1.81
CA ARG A 181 12.54 -4.08 -0.50
C ARG A 181 12.67 -2.70 0.15
N ASN A 182 12.88 -1.68 -0.66
CA ASN A 182 13.07 -0.30 -0.23
C ASN A 182 11.79 0.55 -0.34
N ALA A 183 10.63 -0.04 -0.63
CA ALA A 183 9.40 0.69 -0.84
C ALA A 183 8.94 1.43 0.42
N VAL A 184 8.51 2.68 0.26
CA VAL A 184 7.95 3.51 1.35
C VAL A 184 6.49 3.15 1.63
N VAL A 185 5.79 2.57 0.65
CA VAL A 185 4.47 1.95 0.74
C VAL A 185 4.60 0.50 0.29
N GLY A 186 3.89 -0.44 0.93
CA GLY A 186 4.16 -1.87 0.70
C GLY A 186 3.13 -2.58 -0.15
N ASP A 187 1.86 -2.25 0.01
CA ASP A 187 0.73 -2.97 -0.56
C ASP A 187 0.64 -2.86 -2.09
N THR A 188 0.37 -1.67 -2.62
CA THR A 188 0.22 -1.47 -4.07
C THR A 188 1.45 -1.91 -4.88
N PRO A 189 2.72 -1.58 -4.50
CA PRO A 189 3.89 -2.12 -5.17
C PRO A 189 3.98 -3.64 -5.13
N PHE A 190 3.60 -4.26 -4.02
CA PHE A 190 3.56 -5.72 -3.92
C PHE A 190 2.51 -6.32 -4.86
N PHE A 191 1.33 -5.73 -4.97
CA PHE A 191 0.29 -6.18 -5.91
C PHE A 191 0.71 -5.97 -7.38
N ILE A 192 1.46 -4.91 -7.68
CA ILE A 192 2.10 -4.71 -9.00
C ILE A 192 3.06 -5.86 -9.32
N LEU A 193 3.88 -6.29 -8.35
CA LEU A 193 4.76 -7.45 -8.54
C LEU A 193 3.96 -8.72 -8.78
N LEU A 194 2.92 -9.00 -7.98
CA LEU A 194 2.05 -10.16 -8.18
C LEU A 194 1.39 -10.15 -9.57
N GLY A 195 0.97 -9.00 -10.05
CA GLY A 195 0.38 -8.83 -11.38
C GLY A 195 1.30 -9.19 -12.55
N SER A 196 2.62 -9.37 -12.31
CA SER A 196 3.53 -9.88 -13.33
C SER A 196 3.45 -11.40 -13.53
N PHE A 197 2.79 -12.11 -12.62
CA PHE A 197 2.61 -13.56 -12.66
C PHE A 197 1.23 -14.01 -13.13
N GLY A 198 0.27 -13.09 -13.30
CA GLY A 198 -1.07 -13.38 -13.77
C GLY A 198 -2.06 -12.25 -13.52
N GLN A 199 -3.33 -12.53 -13.76
CA GLN A 199 -4.41 -11.56 -13.63
C GLN A 199 -4.85 -11.37 -12.17
N LEU A 200 -5.55 -10.24 -11.90
CA LEU A 200 -6.14 -9.94 -10.61
C LEU A 200 -7.67 -9.85 -10.75
N LYS A 201 -8.40 -10.47 -9.82
CA LYS A 201 -9.87 -10.52 -9.85
C LYS A 201 -10.49 -9.79 -8.68
N ARG A 202 -11.43 -8.90 -8.94
CA ARG A 202 -12.34 -8.42 -7.92
C ARG A 202 -13.55 -9.35 -7.83
N LEU A 203 -13.72 -10.00 -6.70
CA LEU A 203 -14.92 -10.77 -6.38
C LEU A 203 -16.05 -9.83 -5.94
N PRO A 204 -17.32 -10.25 -6.11
CA PRO A 204 -18.45 -9.49 -5.57
C PRO A 204 -18.43 -9.48 -4.03
N GLY A 205 -19.21 -8.57 -3.44
CA GLY A 205 -19.37 -8.49 -1.98
C GLY A 205 -18.41 -7.51 -1.31
N VAL A 206 -18.66 -7.32 -0.01
CA VAL A 206 -17.90 -6.49 0.92
C VAL A 206 -17.70 -7.33 2.17
N MET A 207 -16.50 -7.88 2.36
CA MET A 207 -16.25 -8.93 3.36
C MET A 207 -15.24 -8.50 4.43
N ALA A 208 -14.86 -7.21 4.46
CA ALA A 208 -13.96 -6.65 5.47
C ALA A 208 -14.25 -5.17 5.72
N VAL A 209 -13.72 -4.67 6.81
CA VAL A 209 -13.71 -3.25 7.18
C VAL A 209 -12.28 -2.77 7.26
N TYR A 210 -11.99 -1.69 6.53
CA TYR A 210 -10.76 -0.91 6.62
C TYR A 210 -10.98 0.25 7.60
N ARG A 211 -10.18 0.30 8.68
CA ARG A 211 -10.26 1.38 9.66
C ARG A 211 -9.40 2.58 9.30
N ARG A 212 -9.97 3.75 9.48
CA ARG A 212 -9.27 5.05 9.44
C ARG A 212 -9.17 5.58 10.87
N HIS A 213 -7.95 5.69 11.40
CA HIS A 213 -7.66 6.20 12.74
C HIS A 213 -6.34 6.99 12.74
N ASP A 214 -6.08 7.80 13.79
CA ASP A 214 -4.93 8.70 13.83
C ASP A 214 -3.57 7.99 13.83
N GLY A 215 -3.51 6.77 14.37
CA GLY A 215 -2.30 5.91 14.36
C GLY A 215 -2.05 5.19 13.03
N GLY A 216 -2.92 5.35 12.03
CA GLY A 216 -2.79 4.65 10.75
C GLY A 216 -1.55 5.08 9.97
N ALA A 217 -0.87 4.10 9.35
CA ALA A 217 0.39 4.31 8.63
C ALA A 217 0.30 5.36 7.49
N THR A 218 -0.87 5.53 6.88
CA THR A 218 -1.11 6.53 5.83
C THR A 218 -0.93 7.98 6.29
N ASN A 219 -1.09 8.26 7.58
CA ASN A 219 -0.94 9.61 8.13
C ASN A 219 0.53 10.06 8.20
N LEU A 220 1.48 9.13 8.10
CA LEU A 220 2.92 9.40 8.14
C LEU A 220 3.52 9.66 6.76
N LEU A 221 2.74 9.54 5.68
CA LEU A 221 3.20 9.58 4.29
C LEU A 221 3.20 11.00 3.73
N HIS A 222 4.12 11.86 4.18
CA HIS A 222 4.23 13.25 3.74
C HIS A 222 5.69 13.76 3.74
N GLY A 223 5.90 14.98 3.21
CA GLY A 223 7.19 15.66 3.21
C GLY A 223 8.12 15.26 2.05
N TYR A 224 9.31 15.86 2.01
CA TYR A 224 10.28 15.68 0.92
C TYR A 224 10.70 14.22 0.78
N ARG A 225 11.10 13.58 1.89
CA ARG A 225 11.58 12.20 1.90
C ARG A 225 10.55 11.22 1.34
N TYR A 226 9.26 11.45 1.61
CA TYR A 226 8.19 10.63 1.05
C TYR A 226 8.16 10.70 -0.48
N TRP A 227 8.12 11.91 -1.04
CA TRP A 227 8.06 12.09 -2.49
C TRP A 227 9.33 11.63 -3.22
N GLU A 228 10.51 11.84 -2.62
CA GLU A 228 11.77 11.32 -3.15
C GLU A 228 11.76 9.80 -3.23
N ARG A 229 11.33 9.13 -2.16
CA ARG A 229 11.20 7.67 -2.12
C ARG A 229 10.12 7.15 -3.08
N MET A 230 9.04 7.88 -3.30
CA MET A 230 8.04 7.54 -4.31
C MET A 230 8.60 7.66 -5.73
N ILE A 231 9.45 8.63 -5.99
CA ILE A 231 10.17 8.75 -7.28
C ILE A 231 11.13 7.57 -7.49
N GLU A 232 11.90 7.20 -6.48
CA GLU A 232 12.78 6.02 -6.51
C GLU A 232 11.98 4.74 -6.79
N LEU A 233 10.89 4.52 -6.05
CA LEU A 233 10.00 3.38 -6.20
C LEU A 233 9.47 3.24 -7.63
N TYR A 234 8.82 4.27 -8.16
CA TYR A 234 8.22 4.19 -9.50
C TYR A 234 9.27 4.19 -10.63
N THR A 235 10.45 4.76 -10.39
CA THR A 235 11.60 4.61 -11.30
C THR A 235 12.10 3.16 -11.31
N GLY A 236 12.20 2.54 -10.14
CA GLY A 236 12.57 1.14 -9.99
C GLY A 236 11.55 0.18 -10.64
N ILE A 237 10.24 0.41 -10.43
CA ILE A 237 9.15 -0.34 -11.10
C ILE A 237 9.30 -0.21 -12.62
N ASN A 238 9.47 1.01 -13.15
CA ASN A 238 9.58 1.24 -14.58
C ASN A 238 10.80 0.52 -15.20
N GLY A 239 11.94 0.55 -14.51
CA GLY A 239 13.14 -0.18 -14.93
C GLY A 239 12.96 -1.70 -14.87
N HIS A 240 12.34 -2.24 -13.82
CA HIS A 240 12.06 -3.66 -13.64
C HIS A 240 11.23 -4.24 -14.80
N PHE A 241 10.22 -3.51 -15.22
CA PHE A 241 9.38 -3.87 -16.37
C PHE A 241 9.91 -3.34 -17.71
N GLN A 242 11.21 -3.06 -17.81
CA GLN A 242 11.87 -2.63 -19.06
C GLN A 242 11.14 -1.50 -19.78
N TYR A 243 10.59 -0.56 -18.98
CA TYR A 243 9.86 0.64 -19.45
C TYR A 243 8.54 0.35 -20.18
N GLN A 244 8.02 -0.87 -20.11
CA GLN A 244 6.74 -1.27 -20.73
C GLN A 244 5.57 -0.39 -20.28
N TYR A 245 5.56 0.04 -19.00
CA TYR A 245 4.50 0.86 -18.40
C TYR A 245 4.84 2.34 -18.30
N SER A 246 5.77 2.82 -19.12
CA SER A 246 6.20 4.23 -19.07
C SER A 246 5.05 5.22 -19.33
N LYS A 247 4.04 4.82 -20.11
CA LYS A 247 2.87 5.65 -20.40
C LYS A 247 2.08 5.97 -19.13
N GLU A 248 1.93 5.00 -18.24
CA GLU A 248 1.23 5.11 -16.96
C GLU A 248 2.12 5.73 -15.88
N ILE A 249 3.41 5.36 -15.83
CA ILE A 249 4.34 5.75 -14.77
C ILE A 249 4.86 7.18 -14.94
N ASN A 250 5.18 7.62 -16.16
CA ASN A 250 5.79 8.95 -16.36
C ASN A 250 4.92 10.12 -15.88
N PRO A 251 3.57 10.12 -16.04
CA PRO A 251 2.74 11.17 -15.48
C PRO A 251 2.81 11.24 -13.95
N ILE A 252 2.95 10.07 -13.27
CA ILE A 252 3.06 9.97 -11.82
C ILE A 252 4.41 10.49 -11.35
N LEU A 253 5.50 10.07 -11.97
CA LEU A 253 6.84 10.57 -11.68
C LEU A 253 6.94 12.09 -11.85
N LYS A 254 6.26 12.64 -12.86
CA LYS A 254 6.13 14.06 -13.08
C LYS A 254 5.36 14.74 -11.94
N TRP A 255 4.26 14.16 -11.50
CA TRP A 255 3.45 14.68 -10.40
C TRP A 255 4.23 14.69 -9.08
N PHE A 256 4.96 13.62 -8.74
CA PHE A 256 5.79 13.58 -7.53
C PHE A 256 6.87 14.67 -7.52
N ARG A 257 7.57 14.87 -8.65
CA ARG A 257 8.56 15.96 -8.78
C ARG A 257 7.92 17.33 -8.61
N TYR A 258 6.70 17.50 -9.13
CA TYR A 258 5.93 18.72 -8.93
C TYR A 258 5.59 18.94 -7.46
N GLN A 259 5.19 17.90 -6.71
CA GLN A 259 4.93 18.00 -5.26
C GLN A 259 6.15 18.49 -4.49
N LEU A 260 7.34 18.00 -4.80
CA LEU A 260 8.59 18.49 -4.20
C LEU A 260 8.82 19.99 -4.46
N THR A 261 8.51 20.48 -5.66
CA THR A 261 8.62 21.92 -5.94
C THR A 261 7.59 22.74 -5.16
N GLN A 262 6.37 22.21 -4.96
CA GLN A 262 5.34 22.89 -4.17
C GLN A 262 5.72 22.95 -2.68
N LEU A 263 6.24 21.88 -2.11
CA LEU A 263 6.74 21.88 -0.74
C LEU A 263 7.84 22.93 -0.55
N ALA A 264 8.82 22.96 -1.44
CA ALA A 264 9.89 23.96 -1.34
C ALA A 264 9.40 25.41 -1.51
N LEU A 265 8.32 25.62 -2.27
CA LEU A 265 7.66 26.92 -2.38
C LEU A 265 6.94 27.29 -1.07
N GLN A 266 6.25 26.33 -0.46
CA GLN A 266 5.53 26.51 0.83
C GLN A 266 6.51 26.82 1.96
N ASP A 267 7.64 26.11 2.02
CA ASP A 267 8.68 26.34 3.03
C ASP A 267 9.48 27.62 2.82
N GLY A 268 9.32 28.31 1.67
CA GLY A 268 10.11 29.45 1.31
C GLY A 268 11.57 29.14 1.00
N ASP A 269 11.90 27.86 0.74
CA ASP A 269 13.26 27.37 0.48
C ASP A 269 13.60 27.49 -1.01
N TYR A 270 14.15 28.66 -1.40
CA TYR A 270 14.50 28.91 -2.78
C TYR A 270 15.56 27.95 -3.38
N PRO A 271 16.64 27.57 -2.65
CA PRO A 271 17.59 26.58 -3.13
C PRO A 271 16.94 25.25 -3.49
N LYS A 272 16.12 24.68 -2.60
CA LYS A 272 15.38 23.43 -2.87
C LYS A 272 14.37 23.59 -4.01
N TYR A 273 13.61 24.70 -4.02
CA TYR A 273 12.68 24.98 -5.12
C TYR A 273 13.37 24.98 -6.47
N ARG A 274 14.51 25.68 -6.57
CA ARG A 274 15.32 25.72 -7.81
C ARG A 274 15.81 24.34 -8.22
N HIS A 275 16.31 23.56 -7.27
CA HIS A 275 16.77 22.19 -7.51
C HIS A 275 15.63 21.30 -8.07
N TYR A 276 14.50 21.21 -7.38
CA TYR A 276 13.40 20.35 -7.81
C TYR A 276 12.75 20.85 -9.11
N ALA A 277 12.66 22.15 -9.33
CA ALA A 277 12.17 22.71 -10.59
C ALA A 277 13.08 22.34 -11.77
N GLN A 278 14.41 22.33 -11.58
CA GLN A 278 15.36 21.86 -12.59
C GLN A 278 15.19 20.36 -12.87
N CYS A 279 15.02 19.53 -11.84
CA CYS A 279 14.72 18.10 -11.99
C CYS A 279 13.42 17.87 -12.77
N CYS A 280 12.36 18.63 -12.49
CA CYS A 280 11.12 18.59 -13.25
C CYS A 280 11.34 18.96 -14.73
N PHE A 281 12.10 20.02 -14.97
CA PHE A 281 12.36 20.50 -16.33
C PHE A 281 13.17 19.49 -17.13
N GLN A 282 14.25 18.94 -16.56
CA GLN A 282 15.08 17.92 -17.20
C GLN A 282 14.25 16.67 -17.53
N PHE A 283 13.48 16.16 -16.59
CA PHE A 283 12.61 15.00 -16.81
C PHE A 283 11.58 15.25 -17.94
N ASN A 284 10.99 16.45 -18.00
CA ASN A 284 10.05 16.81 -19.05
C ASN A 284 10.73 16.94 -20.42
N LYS A 285 11.95 17.45 -20.47
CA LYS A 285 12.74 17.53 -21.72
C LYS A 285 13.02 16.14 -22.27
N GLU A 286 13.40 15.18 -21.42
CA GLU A 286 13.62 13.79 -21.79
C GLU A 286 12.35 13.14 -22.34
N LEU A 287 11.19 13.39 -21.70
CA LEU A 287 9.90 12.90 -22.19
C LEU A 287 9.50 13.51 -23.55
N LEU A 288 9.71 14.81 -23.74
CA LEU A 288 9.41 15.49 -25.02
C LEU A 288 10.22 14.93 -26.19
N VAL A 289 11.49 14.65 -25.96
CA VAL A 289 12.37 14.03 -26.98
C VAL A 289 11.89 12.62 -27.32
N ARG A 290 11.41 11.86 -26.34
CA ARG A 290 11.04 10.44 -26.50
C ARG A 290 9.63 10.23 -27.07
N PHE A 291 8.67 11.13 -26.79
CA PHE A 291 7.24 10.90 -27.06
C PHE A 291 6.53 11.90 -27.98
N ARG A 292 7.20 12.93 -28.50
CA ARG A 292 6.68 13.91 -29.48
C ARG A 292 5.28 14.53 -29.17
N HIS A 293 4.92 14.73 -27.89
CA HIS A 293 3.65 15.38 -27.53
C HIS A 293 3.82 16.78 -26.93
N PRO A 294 3.51 17.90 -27.64
CA PRO A 294 3.75 19.27 -27.15
C PRO A 294 2.61 19.90 -26.31
N GLY A 295 1.40 19.33 -26.25
CA GLY A 295 0.18 20.12 -25.97
C GLY A 295 -0.18 20.44 -24.51
N LEU A 296 0.28 19.71 -23.49
CA LEU A 296 -0.23 19.83 -22.10
C LEU A 296 0.71 20.54 -21.12
N PHE A 297 1.82 21.12 -21.62
CA PHE A 297 2.98 21.39 -20.78
C PHE A 297 3.26 22.86 -20.46
N HIS A 298 2.72 23.84 -21.21
CA HIS A 298 3.39 25.12 -21.28
C HIS A 298 3.18 26.05 -20.08
N TYR A 299 1.96 26.22 -19.56
CA TYR A 299 1.76 27.32 -18.61
C TYR A 299 2.34 27.09 -17.20
N ARG A 300 2.01 25.97 -16.55
CA ARG A 300 2.48 25.71 -15.17
C ARG A 300 3.99 25.51 -15.08
N TYR A 301 4.59 24.85 -16.07
CA TYR A 301 6.04 24.61 -16.11
C TYR A 301 6.83 25.83 -16.50
N THR A 302 6.33 26.65 -17.41
CA THR A 302 6.94 27.95 -17.73
C THR A 302 6.95 28.85 -16.51
N GLN A 303 5.86 28.93 -15.76
CA GLN A 303 5.77 29.66 -14.50
C GLN A 303 6.75 29.10 -13.45
N MET A 304 6.85 27.78 -13.33
CA MET A 304 7.78 27.13 -12.42
C MET A 304 9.24 27.44 -12.80
N TYR A 305 9.58 27.37 -14.08
CA TYR A 305 10.91 27.67 -14.60
C TYR A 305 11.29 29.15 -14.36
N LEU A 306 10.41 30.08 -14.72
CA LEU A 306 10.64 31.53 -14.48
C LEU A 306 10.80 31.82 -12.98
N THR A 307 10.02 31.17 -12.14
CA THR A 307 10.13 31.27 -10.68
C THR A 307 11.48 30.72 -10.18
N ALA A 308 11.96 29.62 -10.76
CA ALA A 308 13.24 29.00 -10.39
C ALA A 308 14.46 29.82 -10.85
N THR A 309 14.31 30.66 -11.87
CA THR A 309 15.41 31.53 -12.39
C THR A 309 15.49 32.88 -11.67
N SER A 310 14.48 33.24 -10.86
CA SER A 310 14.42 34.55 -10.20
C SER A 310 14.02 34.47 -8.74
N PRO A 311 14.92 34.80 -7.78
CA PRO A 311 14.57 34.86 -6.35
C PRO A 311 13.43 35.84 -6.04
N ARG A 312 13.31 36.92 -6.84
CA ARG A 312 12.22 37.90 -6.67
C ARG A 312 10.86 37.33 -7.03
N LEU A 313 10.76 36.62 -8.14
CA LEU A 313 9.53 35.94 -8.55
C LEU A 313 9.15 34.82 -7.57
N PHE A 314 10.14 34.09 -7.07
CA PHE A 314 9.92 33.07 -6.03
C PHE A 314 9.29 33.69 -4.77
N LYS A 315 9.89 34.75 -4.20
CA LYS A 315 9.37 35.44 -3.02
C LYS A 315 7.95 35.98 -3.23
N ALA A 316 7.67 36.55 -4.40
CA ALA A 316 6.34 37.02 -4.75
C ALA A 316 5.30 35.89 -4.82
N ARG A 317 5.68 34.74 -5.31
CA ARG A 317 4.80 33.55 -5.43
C ARG A 317 4.60 32.86 -4.10
N ALA A 318 5.63 32.70 -3.28
CA ALA A 318 5.54 32.15 -1.92
C ALA A 318 4.56 32.95 -1.02
N ARG A 319 4.60 34.29 -1.11
CA ARG A 319 3.70 35.17 -0.38
C ARG A 319 2.21 35.08 -0.80
N ARG A 320 1.91 34.59 -1.99
CA ARG A 320 0.53 34.45 -2.53
C ARG A 320 -0.12 33.09 -2.23
N GLN A 321 0.56 32.21 -1.53
CA GLN A 321 0.00 30.93 -1.14
C GLN A 321 -0.91 31.09 0.10
N PRO A 322 -2.15 30.59 0.10
CA PRO A 322 -3.14 30.81 1.18
C PRO A 322 -2.74 30.29 2.57
N TRP A 323 -1.74 29.43 2.64
CA TRP A 323 -1.26 28.78 3.88
C TRP A 323 -0.15 29.54 4.61
N ALA A 324 0.29 30.67 4.08
CA ALA A 324 1.33 31.49 4.72
C ALA A 324 0.82 32.28 5.94
N GLU A 325 -0.49 32.29 6.20
CA GLU A 325 -1.12 33.07 7.30
C GLU A 325 -1.67 32.21 8.43
N GLY A 326 -1.37 30.91 8.47
CA GLY A 326 -1.86 29.99 9.50
C GLY A 326 -0.72 29.25 10.22
N LYS A 327 0.03 29.96 11.07
CA LYS A 327 0.77 29.40 12.21
C LYS A 327 0.29 30.00 13.49
#